data_ef837f94377a7dc9966b4ca97447ff71
#
_entry.id   ef837f94377a7dc9966b4ca97447ff71
#
_cell.length_a   1.000
_cell.length_b   1.000
_cell.length_c   1.000
_cell.angle_alpha   90.00
_cell.angle_beta   90.00
_cell.angle_gamma   90.00
#
_symmetry.space_group_name_H-M   'P 1'
#
loop_
_entity.id
_entity.type
_entity.pdbx_description
1 polymer ?
#
loop_
_entity_poly.entity_id
_entity_poly.type
_entity_poly.pdbx_seq_one_letter_code
_entity_poly.pdbx_strand_id
1 'polypeptide(L)'
;EALQVVAVIGGITALGAALIAITQMDIKAVLAYSTISQLGYMIMALGVGAYQAGFFHLVTHAMFKACLFLCSGSVIHAMHHSLHHLDDHHTNPQDMANMGGLKSKMPITYTAMLISTLAISGVPFFSGFLSKDAILAGTLSYYHAHHGWTIFLPIAGFGAAMVTAFYMFRLIFKTFHGEPNKSEIHDHVHESPIAMTAPLIILSVLSLAVVFTLPQINPLDGHGWFTHAVGSGSNVAGLDMDVVNEGIHHAHHDAMNISLLVATIGILLSSLFYFFKKVNVEKLAGKMNLIGLYSLSKNKFYIDDIYNTLLYKPFMWFSKLAS
;
A
#
# COMPACT_ATOMS: atom_id res chain seq x y z
N GLU A 1 11.28 -9.13 24.59
CA GLU A 1 11.58 -10.14 23.55
C GLU A 1 10.37 -10.42 22.64
N ALA A 2 9.18 -10.71 23.18
CA ALA A 2 7.99 -11.00 22.34
C ALA A 2 7.65 -9.85 21.38
N LEU A 3 7.65 -8.60 21.85
CA LEU A 3 7.37 -7.42 21.02
C LEU A 3 8.43 -7.23 19.92
N GLN A 4 9.68 -7.59 20.18
CA GLN A 4 10.74 -7.53 19.16
C GLN A 4 10.47 -8.51 18.01
N VAL A 5 10.01 -9.72 18.32
CA VAL A 5 9.61 -10.72 17.32
C VAL A 5 8.44 -10.18 16.48
N VAL A 6 7.44 -9.57 17.14
CA VAL A 6 6.30 -8.93 16.46
C VAL A 6 6.77 -7.82 15.53
N ALA A 7 7.67 -6.94 15.99
CA ALA A 7 8.23 -5.86 15.18
C ALA A 7 8.96 -6.38 13.93
N VAL A 8 9.81 -7.40 14.10
CA VAL A 8 10.59 -8.00 13.00
C VAL A 8 9.66 -8.65 11.95
N ILE A 9 8.70 -9.47 12.41
CA ILE A 9 7.72 -10.10 11.51
C ILE A 9 6.92 -9.03 10.76
N GLY A 10 6.49 -7.97 11.45
CA GLY A 10 5.80 -6.84 10.84
C GLY A 10 6.67 -6.15 9.77
N GLY A 11 7.94 -5.87 10.06
CA GLY A 11 8.88 -5.25 9.13
C GLY A 11 9.16 -6.12 7.89
N ILE A 12 9.41 -7.41 8.08
CA ILE A 12 9.57 -8.37 6.98
C ILE A 12 8.33 -8.42 6.11
N THR A 13 7.15 -8.48 6.72
CA THR A 13 5.86 -8.51 6.01
C THR A 13 5.64 -7.23 5.23
N ALA A 14 5.90 -6.07 5.84
CA ALA A 14 5.72 -4.77 5.20
C ALA A 14 6.58 -4.65 3.94
N LEU A 15 7.87 -4.92 4.04
CA LEU A 15 8.82 -4.80 2.92
C LEU A 15 8.62 -5.93 1.91
N GLY A 16 8.48 -7.18 2.34
CA GLY A 16 8.34 -8.33 1.47
C GLY A 16 7.10 -8.25 0.59
N ALA A 17 5.93 -7.94 1.16
CA ALA A 17 4.70 -7.78 0.39
C ALA A 17 4.76 -6.57 -0.57
N ALA A 18 5.40 -5.46 -0.18
CA ALA A 18 5.63 -4.32 -1.07
C ALA A 18 6.49 -4.72 -2.29
N LEU A 19 7.55 -5.49 -2.08
CA LEU A 19 8.40 -5.98 -3.17
C LEU A 19 7.65 -6.91 -4.13
N ILE A 20 6.73 -7.76 -3.63
CA ILE A 20 5.87 -8.60 -4.49
C ILE A 20 4.95 -7.72 -5.35
N ALA A 21 4.36 -6.67 -4.78
CA ALA A 21 3.42 -5.79 -5.48
C ALA A 21 4.03 -5.11 -6.72
N ILE A 22 5.37 -4.88 -6.75
CA ILE A 22 6.07 -4.24 -7.88
C ILE A 22 5.83 -4.99 -9.19
N THR A 23 5.84 -6.32 -9.16
CA THR A 23 5.85 -7.16 -10.37
C THR A 23 4.49 -7.67 -10.79
N GLN A 24 3.47 -7.55 -9.92
CA GLN A 24 2.13 -8.02 -10.23
C GLN A 24 1.50 -7.18 -11.37
N MET A 25 0.83 -7.85 -12.31
CA MET A 25 0.13 -7.22 -13.43
C MET A 25 -1.39 -7.16 -13.21
N ASP A 26 -1.92 -8.03 -12.36
CA ASP A 26 -3.32 -8.00 -11.94
C ASP A 26 -3.55 -6.86 -10.94
N ILE A 27 -4.54 -5.97 -11.26
CA ILE A 27 -4.84 -4.78 -10.45
C ILE A 27 -5.29 -5.15 -9.02
N LYS A 28 -6.06 -6.25 -8.86
CA LYS A 28 -6.46 -6.74 -7.52
C LYS A 28 -5.28 -7.34 -6.77
N ALA A 29 -4.39 -8.07 -7.45
CA ALA A 29 -3.21 -8.64 -6.82
C ALA A 29 -2.27 -7.55 -6.29
N VAL A 30 -2.03 -6.46 -7.05
CA VAL A 30 -1.26 -5.31 -6.57
C VAL A 30 -1.87 -4.76 -5.28
N LEU A 31 -3.19 -4.54 -5.24
CA LEU A 31 -3.89 -4.00 -4.07
C LEU A 31 -3.89 -4.99 -2.90
N ALA A 32 -3.98 -6.30 -3.14
CA ALA A 32 -3.93 -7.32 -2.10
C ALA A 32 -2.55 -7.35 -1.41
N TYR A 33 -1.45 -7.41 -2.17
CA TYR A 33 -0.11 -7.34 -1.60
C TYR A 33 0.19 -6.00 -0.94
N SER A 34 -0.37 -4.92 -1.48
CA SER A 34 -0.35 -3.62 -0.83
C SER A 34 -1.07 -3.64 0.53
N THR A 35 -2.19 -4.37 0.68
CA THR A 35 -2.88 -4.54 1.96
C THR A 35 -2.02 -5.32 2.95
N ILE A 36 -1.42 -6.44 2.53
CA ILE A 36 -0.52 -7.23 3.37
C ILE A 36 0.66 -6.36 3.86
N SER A 37 1.23 -5.55 2.98
CA SER A 37 2.30 -4.61 3.35
C SER A 37 1.86 -3.62 4.43
N GLN A 38 0.68 -3.00 4.29
CA GLN A 38 0.18 -2.04 5.29
C GLN A 38 -0.17 -2.71 6.63
N LEU A 39 -0.71 -3.93 6.61
CA LEU A 39 -0.89 -4.72 7.84
C LEU A 39 0.46 -5.02 8.50
N GLY A 40 1.51 -5.29 7.73
CA GLY A 40 2.87 -5.41 8.23
C GLY A 40 3.33 -4.15 8.98
N TYR A 41 3.03 -2.95 8.47
CA TYR A 41 3.29 -1.69 9.18
C TYR A 41 2.58 -1.62 10.53
N MET A 42 1.31 -2.00 10.59
CA MET A 42 0.53 -1.97 11.83
C MET A 42 1.11 -2.94 12.86
N ILE A 43 1.46 -4.15 12.44
CA ILE A 43 2.11 -5.14 13.30
C ILE A 43 3.49 -4.66 13.76
N MET A 44 4.28 -4.05 12.88
CA MET A 44 5.56 -3.44 13.24
C MET A 44 5.39 -2.32 14.27
N ALA A 45 4.37 -1.47 14.11
CA ALA A 45 4.04 -0.41 15.06
C ALA A 45 3.70 -0.97 16.45
N LEU A 46 2.90 -2.04 16.51
CA LEU A 46 2.61 -2.73 17.78
C LEU A 46 3.90 -3.26 18.43
N GLY A 47 4.78 -3.85 17.63
CA GLY A 47 6.04 -4.42 18.12
C GLY A 47 7.04 -3.40 18.68
N VAL A 48 7.00 -2.14 18.20
CA VAL A 48 7.83 -1.04 18.71
C VAL A 48 7.14 -0.19 19.79
N GLY A 49 5.92 -0.58 20.22
CA GLY A 49 5.17 0.14 21.24
C GLY A 49 4.35 1.33 20.73
N ALA A 50 4.35 1.62 19.43
CA ALA A 50 3.61 2.72 18.82
C ALA A 50 2.13 2.34 18.55
N TYR A 51 1.41 1.91 19.58
CA TYR A 51 0.04 1.36 19.47
C TYR A 51 -0.96 2.35 18.88
N GLN A 52 -0.91 3.60 19.33
CA GLN A 52 -1.80 4.65 18.83
C GLN A 52 -1.58 4.90 17.33
N ALA A 53 -0.32 4.95 16.89
CA ALA A 53 0.01 5.12 15.50
C ALA A 53 -0.45 3.91 14.65
N GLY A 54 -0.27 2.69 15.15
CA GLY A 54 -0.77 1.46 14.49
C GLY A 54 -2.28 1.45 14.34
N PHE A 55 -3.04 1.83 15.38
CA PHE A 55 -4.49 1.91 15.33
C PHE A 55 -4.98 3.08 14.47
N PHE A 56 -4.33 4.22 14.54
CA PHE A 56 -4.63 5.34 13.65
C PHE A 56 -4.46 4.95 12.18
N HIS A 57 -3.37 4.23 11.88
CA HIS A 57 -3.14 3.73 10.53
C HIS A 57 -4.18 2.70 10.10
N LEU A 58 -4.67 1.86 11.00
CA LEU A 58 -5.75 0.91 10.71
C LEU A 58 -7.02 1.63 10.22
N VAL A 59 -7.41 2.72 10.87
CA VAL A 59 -8.63 3.47 10.53
C VAL A 59 -8.46 4.23 9.21
N THR A 60 -7.37 4.98 9.06
CA THR A 60 -7.10 5.70 7.80
C THR A 60 -6.93 4.72 6.63
N HIS A 61 -6.24 3.61 6.86
CA HIS A 61 -6.07 2.53 5.90
C HIS A 61 -7.40 1.93 5.44
N ALA A 62 -8.35 1.71 6.35
CA ALA A 62 -9.66 1.18 5.98
C ALA A 62 -10.36 2.08 4.95
N MET A 63 -10.29 3.42 5.10
CA MET A 63 -10.93 4.38 4.19
C MET A 63 -10.31 4.34 2.80
N PHE A 64 -9.00 4.59 2.69
CA PHE A 64 -8.37 4.63 1.37
C PHE A 64 -8.25 3.23 0.72
N LYS A 65 -8.17 2.15 1.49
CA LYS A 65 -8.15 0.79 0.93
C LYS A 65 -9.49 0.35 0.38
N ALA A 66 -10.57 0.58 1.12
CA ALA A 66 -11.92 0.33 0.60
C ALA A 66 -12.12 1.11 -0.71
N CYS A 67 -11.72 2.39 -0.75
CA CYS A 67 -11.78 3.19 -1.97
C CYS A 67 -10.99 2.56 -3.13
N LEU A 68 -9.73 2.17 -2.90
CA LEU A 68 -8.88 1.56 -3.92
C LEU A 68 -9.47 0.26 -4.49
N PHE A 69 -9.98 -0.63 -3.62
CA PHE A 69 -10.60 -1.87 -4.08
C PHE A 69 -11.91 -1.64 -4.83
N LEU A 70 -12.74 -0.71 -4.38
CA LEU A 70 -13.96 -0.35 -5.09
C LEU A 70 -13.66 0.33 -6.43
N CYS A 71 -12.62 1.19 -6.50
CA CYS A 71 -12.15 1.77 -7.77
C CYS A 71 -11.65 0.68 -8.73
N SER A 72 -10.88 -0.31 -8.22
CA SER A 72 -10.46 -1.43 -9.06
C SER A 72 -11.64 -2.27 -9.55
N GLY A 73 -12.66 -2.46 -8.70
CA GLY A 73 -13.93 -3.08 -9.07
C GLY A 73 -14.64 -2.32 -10.19
N SER A 74 -14.69 -0.99 -10.09
CA SER A 74 -15.25 -0.10 -11.12
C SER A 74 -14.51 -0.24 -12.47
N VAL A 75 -13.17 -0.22 -12.44
CA VAL A 75 -12.35 -0.42 -13.67
C VAL A 75 -12.62 -1.80 -14.29
N ILE A 76 -12.60 -2.87 -13.47
CA ILE A 76 -12.84 -4.23 -13.97
C ILE A 76 -14.25 -4.38 -14.53
N HIS A 77 -15.25 -3.77 -13.89
CA HIS A 77 -16.62 -3.76 -14.40
C HIS A 77 -16.70 -3.11 -15.77
N ALA A 78 -16.09 -1.94 -15.95
CA ALA A 78 -16.08 -1.23 -17.22
C ALA A 78 -15.32 -2.00 -18.32
N MET A 79 -14.18 -2.60 -17.98
CA MET A 79 -13.41 -3.45 -18.89
C MET A 79 -14.20 -4.71 -19.29
N HIS A 80 -14.85 -5.37 -18.34
CA HIS A 80 -15.67 -6.55 -18.60
C HIS A 80 -16.87 -6.23 -19.51
N HIS A 81 -17.53 -5.10 -19.27
CA HIS A 81 -18.65 -4.63 -20.11
C HIS A 81 -18.19 -4.37 -21.56
N SER A 82 -17.03 -3.72 -21.71
CA SER A 82 -16.44 -3.48 -23.03
C SER A 82 -16.09 -4.78 -23.76
N LEU A 83 -15.47 -5.75 -23.07
CA LEU A 83 -15.13 -7.07 -23.62
C LEU A 83 -16.36 -7.86 -24.04
N HIS A 84 -17.43 -7.77 -23.27
CA HIS A 84 -18.70 -8.42 -23.62
C HIS A 84 -19.32 -7.82 -24.89
N HIS A 85 -19.21 -6.50 -25.10
CA HIS A 85 -19.63 -5.85 -26.35
C HIS A 85 -18.85 -6.32 -27.57
N LEU A 86 -17.58 -6.69 -27.39
CA LEU A 86 -16.69 -7.16 -28.44
C LEU A 86 -16.71 -8.69 -28.62
N ASP A 87 -17.54 -9.40 -27.86
CA ASP A 87 -17.59 -10.87 -27.80
C ASP A 87 -16.21 -11.51 -27.49
N ASP A 88 -15.34 -10.75 -26.75
CA ASP A 88 -14.02 -11.20 -26.34
C ASP A 88 -14.09 -11.84 -24.95
N HIS A 89 -14.08 -13.17 -24.91
CA HIS A 89 -14.07 -13.98 -23.68
C HIS A 89 -12.67 -14.44 -23.26
N HIS A 90 -11.63 -14.06 -24.00
CA HIS A 90 -10.25 -14.51 -23.75
C HIS A 90 -9.39 -13.47 -23.04
N THR A 91 -9.68 -12.19 -23.21
CA THR A 91 -8.93 -11.09 -22.58
C THR A 91 -9.28 -10.98 -21.10
N ASN A 92 -8.25 -11.01 -20.21
CA ASN A 92 -8.46 -10.83 -18.78
C ASN A 92 -8.72 -9.35 -18.45
N PRO A 93 -9.90 -8.99 -17.89
CA PRO A 93 -10.26 -7.61 -17.54
C PRO A 93 -9.51 -7.07 -16.31
N GLN A 94 -8.77 -7.91 -15.57
CA GLN A 94 -8.00 -7.53 -14.41
C GLN A 94 -6.54 -7.19 -14.73
N ASP A 95 -6.05 -7.59 -15.92
CA ASP A 95 -4.67 -7.37 -16.32
C ASP A 95 -4.47 -5.93 -16.81
N MET A 96 -3.61 -5.19 -16.10
CA MET A 96 -3.22 -3.82 -16.47
C MET A 96 -2.50 -3.73 -17.82
N ALA A 97 -2.04 -4.85 -18.39
CA ALA A 97 -1.51 -4.87 -19.75
C ALA A 97 -2.59 -4.63 -20.82
N ASN A 98 -3.86 -4.85 -20.51
CA ASN A 98 -4.99 -4.61 -21.41
C ASN A 98 -5.62 -3.22 -21.21
N MET A 99 -5.15 -2.45 -20.22
CA MET A 99 -5.66 -1.13 -19.85
C MET A 99 -4.81 -0.02 -20.49
N GLY A 100 -5.11 1.21 -20.16
CA GLY A 100 -4.41 2.42 -20.58
C GLY A 100 -5.38 3.50 -21.03
N GLY A 101 -5.05 4.77 -20.81
CA GLY A 101 -5.85 5.91 -21.24
C GLY A 101 -7.23 6.07 -20.58
N LEU A 102 -7.58 5.30 -19.54
CA LEU A 102 -8.92 5.28 -18.96
C LEU A 102 -9.31 6.56 -18.23
N LYS A 103 -8.38 7.50 -18.00
CA LYS A 103 -8.63 8.76 -17.30
C LYS A 103 -9.79 9.56 -17.89
N SER A 104 -9.88 9.65 -19.21
CA SER A 104 -10.92 10.41 -19.90
C SER A 104 -12.29 9.73 -19.90
N LYS A 105 -12.30 8.41 -19.83
CA LYS A 105 -13.50 7.58 -19.86
C LYS A 105 -14.11 7.39 -18.46
N MET A 106 -13.27 7.40 -17.41
CA MET A 106 -13.66 7.13 -16.03
C MET A 106 -13.10 8.20 -15.07
N PRO A 107 -13.50 9.48 -15.20
CA PRO A 107 -12.91 10.59 -14.45
C PRO A 107 -13.18 10.53 -12.94
N ILE A 108 -14.35 10.04 -12.51
CA ILE A 108 -14.69 9.91 -11.08
C ILE A 108 -13.86 8.79 -10.44
N THR A 109 -13.85 7.61 -11.07
CA THR A 109 -13.05 6.47 -10.63
C THR A 109 -11.56 6.81 -10.60
N TYR A 110 -11.05 7.51 -11.63
CA TYR A 110 -9.66 8.00 -11.66
C TYR A 110 -9.33 8.91 -10.49
N THR A 111 -10.17 9.93 -10.25
CA THR A 111 -9.92 10.92 -9.20
C THR A 111 -9.96 10.28 -7.82
N ALA A 112 -10.94 9.43 -7.53
CA ALA A 112 -11.03 8.71 -6.28
C ALA A 112 -9.83 7.77 -6.06
N MET A 113 -9.40 7.06 -7.10
CA MET A 113 -8.25 6.18 -7.04
C MET A 113 -6.94 6.96 -6.87
N LEU A 114 -6.79 8.12 -7.49
CA LEU A 114 -5.64 8.99 -7.33
C LEU A 114 -5.54 9.55 -5.90
N ILE A 115 -6.64 10.07 -5.34
CA ILE A 115 -6.70 10.56 -3.96
C ILE A 115 -6.26 9.45 -2.98
N SER A 116 -6.82 8.26 -3.13
CA SER A 116 -6.47 7.12 -2.26
C SER A 116 -5.04 6.63 -2.49
N THR A 117 -4.51 6.75 -3.71
CA THR A 117 -3.10 6.46 -4.03
C THR A 117 -2.16 7.48 -3.37
N LEU A 118 -2.50 8.76 -3.37
CA LEU A 118 -1.75 9.78 -2.66
C LEU A 118 -1.77 9.54 -1.15
N ALA A 119 -2.93 9.13 -0.61
CA ALA A 119 -3.06 8.78 0.80
C ALA A 119 -2.15 7.61 1.19
N ILE A 120 -2.22 6.48 0.51
CA ILE A 120 -1.40 5.30 0.84
C ILE A 120 0.09 5.54 0.59
N SER A 121 0.45 6.41 -0.34
CA SER A 121 1.85 6.77 -0.63
C SER A 121 2.47 7.68 0.44
N GLY A 122 1.67 8.21 1.37
CA GLY A 122 2.16 9.11 2.42
C GLY A 122 2.45 10.51 1.89
N VAL A 123 1.64 11.02 0.98
CA VAL A 123 1.75 12.41 0.49
C VAL A 123 1.06 13.34 1.49
N PRO A 124 1.64 14.50 1.85
CA PRO A 124 1.01 15.50 2.70
C PRO A 124 -0.41 15.87 2.24
N PHE A 125 -1.25 16.30 3.15
CA PHE A 125 -2.69 16.60 2.98
C PHE A 125 -3.62 15.40 2.91
N PHE A 126 -3.08 14.16 2.87
CA PHE A 126 -3.85 12.91 2.88
C PHE A 126 -3.66 12.17 4.20
N SER A 127 -4.71 11.43 4.62
CA SER A 127 -4.76 10.79 5.94
C SER A 127 -3.64 9.77 6.18
N GLY A 128 -3.20 9.08 5.13
CA GLY A 128 -2.14 8.10 5.23
C GLY A 128 -0.77 8.70 5.53
N PHE A 129 -0.51 9.98 5.21
CA PHE A 129 0.69 10.68 5.63
C PHE A 129 0.76 10.75 7.17
N LEU A 130 -0.27 11.28 7.81
CA LEU A 130 -0.31 11.44 9.27
C LEU A 130 -0.07 10.13 10.02
N SER A 131 -0.78 9.07 9.61
CA SER A 131 -0.74 7.80 10.33
C SER A 131 0.53 6.98 10.03
N LYS A 132 1.02 6.99 8.79
CA LYS A 132 2.24 6.28 8.42
C LYS A 132 3.48 6.94 8.99
N ASP A 133 3.53 8.27 8.98
CA ASP A 133 4.63 9.03 9.55
C ASP A 133 4.78 8.77 11.05
N ALA A 134 3.68 8.71 11.79
CA ALA A 134 3.68 8.34 13.20
C ALA A 134 4.25 6.92 13.44
N ILE A 135 3.94 5.94 12.55
CA ILE A 135 4.55 4.59 12.64
C ILE A 135 6.06 4.65 12.40
N LEU A 136 6.48 5.38 11.36
CA LEU A 136 7.90 5.51 11.00
C LEU A 136 8.69 6.23 12.09
N ALA A 137 8.12 7.26 12.72
CA ALA A 137 8.68 7.91 13.90
C ALA A 137 8.85 6.92 15.06
N GLY A 138 7.86 6.05 15.29
CA GLY A 138 7.95 4.98 16.28
C GLY A 138 9.10 4.00 16.02
N THR A 139 9.31 3.60 14.75
CA THR A 139 10.44 2.69 14.41
C THR A 139 11.79 3.36 14.58
N LEU A 140 11.90 4.66 14.26
CA LEU A 140 13.13 5.43 14.39
C LEU A 140 13.45 5.69 15.87
N SER A 141 12.45 6.07 16.67
CA SER A 141 12.56 6.20 18.13
C SER A 141 13.04 4.91 18.78
N TYR A 142 12.44 3.78 18.39
CA TYR A 142 12.84 2.47 18.89
C TYR A 142 14.30 2.14 18.55
N TYR A 143 14.76 2.45 17.33
CA TYR A 143 16.16 2.30 16.95
C TYR A 143 17.10 3.19 17.77
N HIS A 144 16.74 4.44 18.03
CA HIS A 144 17.54 5.35 18.84
C HIS A 144 17.69 4.87 20.29
N ALA A 145 16.67 4.20 20.84
CA ALA A 145 16.70 3.66 22.18
C ALA A 145 17.52 2.36 22.30
N HIS A 146 17.53 1.50 21.27
CA HIS A 146 18.08 0.14 21.37
C HIS A 146 19.34 -0.08 20.52
N HIS A 147 19.55 0.72 19.48
CA HIS A 147 20.67 0.60 18.52
C HIS A 147 20.88 -0.82 17.93
N GLY A 148 22.01 -1.02 17.26
CA GLY A 148 22.40 -2.33 16.75
C GLY A 148 21.48 -2.86 15.64
N TRP A 149 21.03 -4.10 15.74
CA TRP A 149 20.22 -4.77 14.71
C TRP A 149 18.83 -4.15 14.49
N THR A 150 18.35 -3.37 15.46
CA THR A 150 17.02 -2.71 15.38
C THR A 150 16.91 -1.69 14.24
N ILE A 151 18.06 -1.28 13.65
CA ILE A 151 18.10 -0.46 12.43
C ILE A 151 17.35 -1.10 11.27
N PHE A 152 17.16 -2.43 11.29
CA PHE A 152 16.34 -3.13 10.31
C PHE A 152 14.91 -2.58 10.24
N LEU A 153 14.32 -2.18 11.38
CA LEU A 153 12.94 -1.72 11.45
C LEU A 153 12.71 -0.42 10.68
N PRO A 154 13.46 0.68 10.92
CA PRO A 154 13.29 1.87 10.07
C PRO A 154 13.69 1.61 8.62
N ILE A 155 14.72 0.82 8.31
CA ILE A 155 15.06 0.47 6.92
C ILE A 155 13.91 -0.25 6.25
N ALA A 156 13.29 -1.24 6.89
CA ALA A 156 12.12 -1.95 6.35
C ALA A 156 10.93 -1.01 6.18
N GLY A 157 10.67 -0.13 7.15
CA GLY A 157 9.57 0.84 7.11
C GLY A 157 9.74 1.86 5.97
N PHE A 158 10.82 2.61 5.96
CA PHE A 158 11.08 3.62 4.92
C PHE A 158 11.25 2.99 3.53
N GLY A 159 11.92 1.82 3.45
CA GLY A 159 12.05 1.07 2.21
C GLY A 159 10.70 0.64 1.64
N ALA A 160 9.83 0.08 2.48
CA ALA A 160 8.47 -0.29 2.08
C ALA A 160 7.63 0.94 1.70
N ALA A 161 7.84 2.13 2.33
CA ALA A 161 7.15 3.37 1.95
C ALA A 161 7.54 3.81 0.53
N MET A 162 8.83 3.82 0.20
CA MET A 162 9.33 4.12 -1.15
C MET A 162 8.73 3.18 -2.20
N VAL A 163 8.79 1.87 -1.93
CA VAL A 163 8.25 0.84 -2.81
C VAL A 163 6.73 0.96 -2.98
N THR A 164 6.01 1.31 -1.90
CA THR A 164 4.56 1.56 -1.93
C THR A 164 4.22 2.70 -2.88
N ALA A 165 4.89 3.83 -2.75
CA ALA A 165 4.70 4.96 -3.66
C ALA A 165 5.00 4.56 -5.11
N PHE A 166 6.06 3.80 -5.36
CA PHE A 166 6.42 3.33 -6.69
C PHE A 166 5.34 2.45 -7.33
N TYR A 167 4.89 1.35 -6.67
CA TYR A 167 3.94 0.44 -7.32
C TYR A 167 2.52 1.02 -7.40
N MET A 168 2.12 1.88 -6.48
CA MET A 168 0.82 2.53 -6.53
C MET A 168 0.73 3.53 -7.70
N PHE A 169 1.77 4.34 -7.91
CA PHE A 169 1.82 5.21 -9.08
C PHE A 169 2.01 4.43 -10.40
N ARG A 170 2.76 3.32 -10.39
CA ARG A 170 2.80 2.40 -11.52
C ARG A 170 1.41 1.90 -11.90
N LEU A 171 0.58 1.53 -10.92
CA LEU A 171 -0.81 1.11 -11.15
C LEU A 171 -1.61 2.25 -11.80
N ILE A 172 -1.54 3.48 -11.25
CA ILE A 172 -2.22 4.66 -11.82
C ILE A 172 -1.79 4.92 -13.26
N PHE A 173 -0.49 4.91 -13.53
CA PHE A 173 0.02 5.21 -14.86
C PHE A 173 -0.34 4.14 -15.89
N LYS A 174 -0.29 2.86 -15.52
CA LYS A 174 -0.66 1.77 -16.42
C LYS A 174 -2.15 1.69 -16.71
N THR A 175 -3.00 2.03 -15.75
CA THR A 175 -4.46 1.93 -15.89
C THR A 175 -5.06 3.17 -16.56
N PHE A 176 -4.67 4.36 -16.11
CA PHE A 176 -5.38 5.59 -16.47
C PHE A 176 -4.65 6.50 -17.44
N HIS A 177 -3.33 6.35 -17.56
CA HIS A 177 -2.51 7.21 -18.39
C HIS A 177 -1.95 6.48 -19.62
N GLY A 178 -1.31 7.25 -20.51
CA GLY A 178 -0.75 6.74 -21.75
C GLY A 178 -1.81 6.47 -22.82
N GLU A 179 -1.38 5.83 -23.91
CA GLU A 179 -2.26 5.38 -24.97
C GLU A 179 -2.92 4.05 -24.57
N PRO A 180 -4.16 3.81 -24.99
CA PRO A 180 -4.83 2.53 -24.80
C PRO A 180 -4.01 1.40 -25.43
N ASN A 181 -3.76 0.34 -24.68
CA ASN A 181 -3.07 -0.83 -25.22
C ASN A 181 -3.92 -1.61 -26.21
N LYS A 182 -5.26 -1.53 -26.09
CA LYS A 182 -6.26 -2.05 -27.02
C LYS A 182 -7.32 -0.98 -27.25
N SER A 183 -7.26 -0.28 -28.40
CA SER A 183 -8.18 0.82 -28.74
C SER A 183 -9.63 0.37 -28.80
N GLU A 184 -9.90 -0.81 -29.35
CA GLU A 184 -11.26 -1.37 -29.49
C GLU A 184 -11.95 -1.51 -28.12
N ILE A 185 -11.22 -2.03 -27.11
CA ILE A 185 -11.75 -2.14 -25.75
C ILE A 185 -11.99 -0.75 -25.16
N HIS A 186 -11.01 0.16 -25.30
CA HIS A 186 -11.07 1.50 -24.72
C HIS A 186 -12.29 2.31 -25.25
N ASP A 187 -12.68 2.14 -26.51
CA ASP A 187 -13.76 2.91 -27.11
C ASP A 187 -15.13 2.61 -26.48
N HIS A 188 -15.32 1.39 -25.99
CA HIS A 188 -16.54 0.96 -25.31
C HIS A 188 -16.51 1.15 -23.78
N VAL A 189 -15.37 1.57 -23.21
CA VAL A 189 -15.28 1.87 -21.77
C VAL A 189 -16.02 3.16 -21.45
N HIS A 190 -16.77 3.15 -20.36
CA HIS A 190 -17.46 4.31 -19.77
C HIS A 190 -17.42 4.27 -18.24
N GLU A 191 -17.73 5.41 -17.60
CA GLU A 191 -17.80 5.50 -16.15
C GLU A 191 -18.87 4.59 -15.57
N SER A 192 -18.62 4.04 -14.40
CA SER A 192 -19.58 3.19 -13.69
C SER A 192 -20.79 3.98 -13.20
N PRO A 193 -21.95 3.33 -13.00
CA PRO A 193 -23.16 3.99 -12.54
C PRO A 193 -22.99 4.63 -11.16
N ILE A 194 -23.88 5.59 -10.83
CA ILE A 194 -23.82 6.37 -9.60
C ILE A 194 -23.82 5.49 -8.34
N ALA A 195 -24.50 4.36 -8.37
CA ALA A 195 -24.51 3.41 -7.26
C ALA A 195 -23.11 2.87 -6.90
N MET A 196 -22.20 2.81 -7.88
CA MET A 196 -20.80 2.42 -7.69
C MET A 196 -19.91 3.63 -7.41
N THR A 197 -20.14 4.77 -8.06
CA THR A 197 -19.26 5.95 -7.93
C THR A 197 -19.53 6.78 -6.67
N ALA A 198 -20.75 6.78 -6.14
CA ALA A 198 -21.05 7.51 -4.90
C ALA A 198 -20.21 7.02 -3.69
N PRO A 199 -20.06 5.71 -3.41
CA PRO A 199 -19.15 5.23 -2.37
C PRO A 199 -17.68 5.64 -2.61
N LEU A 200 -17.23 5.70 -3.88
CA LEU A 200 -15.87 6.13 -4.20
C LEU A 200 -15.62 7.57 -3.78
N ILE A 201 -16.58 8.46 -4.05
CA ILE A 201 -16.51 9.88 -3.68
C ILE A 201 -16.45 10.02 -2.14
N ILE A 202 -17.36 9.34 -1.43
CA ILE A 202 -17.39 9.39 0.04
C ILE A 202 -16.06 8.92 0.64
N LEU A 203 -15.56 7.76 0.21
CA LEU A 203 -14.33 7.20 0.75
C LEU A 203 -13.09 8.01 0.37
N SER A 204 -13.07 8.64 -0.81
CA SER A 204 -11.98 9.53 -1.21
C SER A 204 -11.93 10.78 -0.33
N VAL A 205 -13.09 11.37 0.02
CA VAL A 205 -13.16 12.48 0.97
C VAL A 205 -12.67 12.05 2.35
N LEU A 206 -13.09 10.88 2.84
CA LEU A 206 -12.62 10.33 4.12
C LEU A 206 -11.11 9.97 4.12
N SER A 207 -10.47 9.93 2.96
CA SER A 207 -9.03 9.72 2.82
C SER A 207 -8.21 11.02 2.94
N LEU A 208 -8.85 12.18 3.10
CA LEU A 208 -8.17 13.46 3.31
C LEU A 208 -7.75 13.64 4.77
N ALA A 209 -6.59 14.27 4.99
CA ALA A 209 -6.05 14.54 6.32
C ALA A 209 -6.99 15.40 7.17
N VAL A 210 -7.67 16.38 6.56
CA VAL A 210 -8.56 17.31 7.23
C VAL A 210 -9.65 16.62 8.04
N VAL A 211 -10.12 15.44 7.63
CA VAL A 211 -11.15 14.69 8.36
C VAL A 211 -10.69 14.30 9.76
N PHE A 212 -9.40 14.01 9.94
CA PHE A 212 -8.82 13.52 11.20
C PHE A 212 -8.21 14.63 12.04
N THR A 213 -7.92 15.80 11.46
CA THR A 213 -7.27 16.94 12.13
C THR A 213 -8.24 18.03 12.60
N LEU A 214 -9.55 17.83 12.43
CA LEU A 214 -10.56 18.77 12.95
C LEU A 214 -10.44 18.93 14.48
N PRO A 215 -10.68 20.13 15.03
CA PRO A 215 -11.04 21.39 14.34
C PRO A 215 -9.84 22.21 13.85
N GLN A 216 -8.61 21.80 14.11
CA GLN A 216 -7.40 22.62 13.86
C GLN A 216 -7.01 22.68 12.37
N ILE A 217 -7.48 21.76 11.53
CA ILE A 217 -7.23 21.70 10.08
C ILE A 217 -5.73 21.81 9.75
N ASN A 218 -4.87 21.11 10.49
CA ASN A 218 -3.44 21.05 10.20
C ASN A 218 -3.09 19.74 9.44
N PRO A 219 -2.79 19.78 8.13
CA PRO A 219 -2.55 18.58 7.35
C PRO A 219 -1.18 17.93 7.61
N LEU A 220 -0.34 18.57 8.41
CA LEU A 220 1.02 18.07 8.72
C LEU A 220 1.14 17.56 10.16
N ASP A 221 0.15 17.86 11.00
CA ASP A 221 0.13 17.49 12.40
C ASP A 221 -1.06 16.57 12.68
N GLY A 222 -0.80 15.39 13.19
CA GLY A 222 -1.82 14.39 13.53
C GLY A 222 -2.67 14.71 14.75
N HIS A 223 -2.46 15.86 15.41
CA HIS A 223 -3.27 16.29 16.56
C HIS A 223 -4.67 16.71 16.12
N GLY A 224 -5.66 15.93 16.52
CA GLY A 224 -7.07 16.18 16.21
C GLY A 224 -7.99 15.34 17.09
N TRP A 225 -9.27 15.41 16.81
CA TRP A 225 -10.29 14.69 17.59
C TRP A 225 -10.00 13.19 17.69
N PHE A 226 -9.47 12.61 16.61
CA PHE A 226 -9.24 11.16 16.54
C PHE A 226 -8.08 10.73 17.44
N THR A 227 -6.94 11.40 17.40
CA THR A 227 -5.78 11.12 18.27
C THR A 227 -6.11 11.34 19.73
N HIS A 228 -6.91 12.37 20.06
CA HIS A 228 -7.44 12.58 21.41
C HIS A 228 -8.33 11.41 21.88
N ALA A 229 -9.25 10.94 21.01
CA ALA A 229 -10.15 9.85 21.35
C ALA A 229 -9.39 8.52 21.58
N VAL A 230 -8.34 8.24 20.80
CA VAL A 230 -7.54 7.02 20.91
C VAL A 230 -6.52 7.11 22.07
N GLY A 231 -5.97 8.31 22.33
CA GLY A 231 -4.96 8.52 23.36
C GLY A 231 -5.47 8.39 24.79
N SER A 232 -6.76 8.59 25.02
CA SER A 232 -7.36 8.62 26.37
C SER A 232 -7.42 7.25 27.09
N GLY A 233 -7.03 6.15 26.47
CA GLY A 233 -7.16 4.79 27.01
C GLY A 233 -5.92 3.91 27.05
N SER A 234 -4.73 4.44 26.72
CA SER A 234 -3.55 3.61 26.46
C SER A 234 -2.63 3.40 27.67
N ASN A 235 -3.10 2.68 28.67
CA ASN A 235 -2.20 2.08 29.66
C ASN A 235 -1.89 0.64 29.24
N VAL A 236 -0.68 0.38 28.73
CA VAL A 236 -0.23 -0.97 28.38
C VAL A 236 0.68 -1.49 29.49
N ALA A 237 0.29 -2.62 30.08
CA ALA A 237 1.05 -3.22 31.17
C ALA A 237 2.51 -3.53 30.72
N GLY A 238 3.47 -3.00 31.46
CA GLY A 238 4.91 -3.24 31.22
C GLY A 238 5.59 -2.29 30.23
N LEU A 239 4.87 -1.26 29.72
CA LEU A 239 5.44 -0.19 28.90
C LEU A 239 5.12 1.17 29.54
N ASP A 240 6.15 1.98 29.70
CA ASP A 240 6.00 3.39 30.06
C ASP A 240 5.64 4.16 28.79
N MET A 241 4.35 4.43 28.62
CA MET A 241 3.82 5.09 27.41
C MET A 241 4.25 6.54 27.30
N ASP A 242 4.59 7.20 28.42
CA ASP A 242 5.06 8.59 28.37
C ASP A 242 6.47 8.63 27.75
N VAL A 243 7.35 7.71 28.13
CA VAL A 243 8.70 7.57 27.53
C VAL A 243 8.62 7.22 26.03
N VAL A 244 7.71 6.30 25.66
CA VAL A 244 7.52 5.92 24.26
C VAL A 244 7.01 7.10 23.43
N ASN A 245 6.02 7.83 23.93
CA ASN A 245 5.44 8.99 23.23
C ASN A 245 6.43 10.15 23.11
N GLU A 246 7.21 10.43 24.15
CA GLU A 246 8.28 11.44 24.12
C GLU A 246 9.34 11.07 23.05
N GLY A 247 9.78 9.82 23.03
CA GLY A 247 10.71 9.33 22.00
C GLY A 247 10.18 9.45 20.58
N ILE A 248 8.89 9.14 20.37
CA ILE A 248 8.22 9.33 19.07
C ILE A 248 8.19 10.80 18.69
N HIS A 249 7.85 11.69 19.63
CA HIS A 249 7.82 13.12 19.38
C HIS A 249 9.18 13.69 18.96
N HIS A 250 10.25 13.25 19.60
CA HIS A 250 11.62 13.64 19.22
C HIS A 250 12.02 13.12 17.82
N ALA A 251 11.61 11.91 17.46
CA ALA A 251 11.93 11.31 16.16
C ALA A 251 11.03 11.80 15.02
N HIS A 252 9.94 12.51 15.31
CA HIS A 252 8.90 12.85 14.33
C HIS A 252 9.42 13.70 13.17
N HIS A 253 10.20 14.75 13.42
CA HIS A 253 10.72 15.63 12.38
C HIS A 253 11.66 14.88 11.42
N ASP A 254 12.54 14.04 11.93
CA ASP A 254 13.45 13.26 11.11
C ASP A 254 12.68 12.21 10.30
N ALA A 255 11.73 11.52 10.93
CA ALA A 255 10.86 10.56 10.25
C ALA A 255 10.06 11.22 9.13
N MET A 256 9.47 12.38 9.36
CA MET A 256 8.72 13.14 8.37
C MET A 256 9.59 13.51 7.16
N ASN A 257 10.79 14.04 7.39
CA ASN A 257 11.71 14.41 6.32
C ASN A 257 12.13 13.20 5.48
N ILE A 258 12.48 12.08 6.13
CA ILE A 258 12.86 10.85 5.44
C ILE A 258 11.65 10.26 4.70
N SER A 259 10.45 10.24 5.29
CA SER A 259 9.25 9.70 4.65
C SER A 259 8.86 10.49 3.40
N LEU A 260 8.94 11.82 3.44
CA LEU A 260 8.72 12.69 2.27
C LEU A 260 9.75 12.43 1.17
N LEU A 261 11.01 12.29 1.53
CA LEU A 261 12.09 12.00 0.59
C LEU A 261 11.86 10.67 -0.12
N VAL A 262 11.62 9.58 0.64
CA VAL A 262 11.45 8.24 0.05
C VAL A 262 10.15 8.12 -0.75
N ALA A 263 9.06 8.76 -0.32
CA ALA A 263 7.81 8.81 -1.09
C ALA A 263 8.03 9.56 -2.42
N THR A 264 8.70 10.71 -2.38
CA THR A 264 9.02 11.49 -3.58
C THR A 264 9.90 10.69 -4.54
N ILE A 265 10.94 10.00 -4.05
CA ILE A 265 11.79 9.13 -4.88
C ILE A 265 10.94 8.03 -5.53
N GLY A 266 10.06 7.36 -4.77
CA GLY A 266 9.19 6.32 -5.30
C GLY A 266 8.28 6.82 -6.43
N ILE A 267 7.65 7.99 -6.24
CA ILE A 267 6.79 8.63 -7.25
C ILE A 267 7.60 9.01 -8.50
N LEU A 268 8.76 9.65 -8.31
CA LEU A 268 9.62 10.07 -9.42
C LEU A 268 10.12 8.87 -10.23
N LEU A 269 10.58 7.81 -9.57
CA LEU A 269 11.00 6.59 -10.25
C LEU A 269 9.85 5.98 -11.06
N SER A 270 8.66 5.87 -10.47
CA SER A 270 7.48 5.37 -11.19
C SER A 270 7.13 6.25 -12.39
N SER A 271 7.20 7.57 -12.23
CA SER A 271 6.94 8.52 -13.31
C SER A 271 7.96 8.39 -14.46
N LEU A 272 9.25 8.26 -14.15
CA LEU A 272 10.30 8.05 -15.14
C LEU A 272 10.12 6.76 -15.94
N PHE A 273 9.64 5.70 -15.29
CA PHE A 273 9.50 4.38 -15.90
C PHE A 273 8.21 4.24 -16.71
N TYR A 274 7.09 4.72 -16.18
CA TYR A 274 5.76 4.40 -16.73
C TYR A 274 5.04 5.60 -17.34
N PHE A 275 5.25 6.82 -16.85
CA PHE A 275 4.64 8.02 -17.40
C PHE A 275 5.48 8.59 -18.55
N PHE A 276 6.74 8.90 -18.29
CA PHE A 276 7.66 9.45 -19.30
C PHE A 276 8.29 8.37 -20.20
N LYS A 277 8.21 7.10 -19.82
CA LYS A 277 8.76 5.93 -20.55
C LYS A 277 10.24 6.09 -20.93
N LYS A 278 11.03 6.84 -20.11
CA LYS A 278 12.45 7.11 -20.36
C LYS A 278 13.35 5.90 -20.08
N VAL A 279 12.87 4.91 -19.34
CA VAL A 279 13.61 3.70 -18.97
C VAL A 279 12.94 2.49 -19.59
N ASN A 280 13.74 1.66 -20.28
CA ASN A 280 13.23 0.39 -20.80
C ASN A 280 13.09 -0.61 -19.64
N VAL A 281 11.86 -0.76 -19.16
CA VAL A 281 11.52 -1.63 -18.01
C VAL A 281 11.80 -3.10 -18.30
N GLU A 282 11.64 -3.57 -19.54
CA GLU A 282 11.90 -4.96 -19.93
C GLU A 282 13.39 -5.30 -19.86
N LYS A 283 14.25 -4.39 -20.34
CA LYS A 283 15.71 -4.55 -20.22
C LYS A 283 16.16 -4.56 -18.75
N LEU A 284 15.55 -3.70 -17.92
CA LEU A 284 15.86 -3.64 -16.49
C LEU A 284 15.40 -4.93 -15.80
N ALA A 285 14.17 -5.38 -16.07
CA ALA A 285 13.65 -6.65 -15.54
C ALA A 285 14.52 -7.83 -15.95
N GLY A 286 15.00 -7.87 -17.20
CA GLY A 286 15.94 -8.88 -17.68
C GLY A 286 17.26 -8.88 -16.89
N LYS A 287 17.85 -7.70 -16.63
CA LYS A 287 19.06 -7.58 -15.80
C LYS A 287 18.83 -8.03 -14.36
N MET A 288 17.70 -7.63 -13.74
CA MET A 288 17.34 -8.06 -12.39
C MET A 288 17.05 -9.57 -12.34
N ASN A 289 16.62 -10.17 -13.43
CA ASN A 289 16.38 -11.60 -13.51
C ASN A 289 17.67 -12.42 -13.54
N LEU A 290 18.80 -11.84 -14.01
CA LEU A 290 20.11 -12.50 -13.94
C LEU A 290 20.54 -12.81 -12.50
N ILE A 291 20.11 -12.01 -11.53
CA ILE A 291 20.36 -12.23 -10.10
C ILE A 291 19.13 -12.83 -9.38
N GLY A 292 18.11 -13.25 -10.13
CA GLY A 292 16.92 -13.92 -9.61
C GLY A 292 15.88 -13.01 -8.91
N LEU A 293 16.18 -11.74 -8.68
CA LEU A 293 15.29 -10.84 -7.92
C LEU A 293 13.93 -10.63 -8.58
N TYR A 294 13.90 -10.49 -9.92
CA TYR A 294 12.64 -10.33 -10.64
C TYR A 294 11.78 -11.58 -10.54
N SER A 295 12.37 -12.77 -10.74
CA SER A 295 11.67 -14.05 -10.59
C SER A 295 11.17 -14.28 -9.18
N LEU A 296 11.95 -13.94 -8.15
CA LEU A 296 11.54 -14.02 -6.76
C LEU A 296 10.29 -13.18 -6.50
N SER A 297 10.31 -11.89 -6.88
CA SER A 297 9.18 -11.00 -6.71
C SER A 297 7.96 -11.47 -7.51
N LYS A 298 8.13 -11.85 -8.78
CA LYS A 298 7.05 -12.32 -9.67
C LYS A 298 6.38 -13.57 -9.14
N ASN A 299 7.16 -14.52 -8.61
CA ASN A 299 6.67 -15.77 -8.03
C ASN A 299 6.38 -15.65 -6.52
N LYS A 300 6.14 -14.42 -6.01
CA LYS A 300 5.69 -14.15 -4.64
C LYS A 300 6.62 -14.76 -3.59
N PHE A 301 7.94 -14.72 -3.83
CA PHE A 301 8.98 -15.34 -2.99
C PHE A 301 8.76 -16.85 -2.76
N TYR A 302 8.02 -17.52 -3.65
CA TYR A 302 7.64 -18.94 -3.54
C TYR A 302 6.94 -19.30 -2.22
N ILE A 303 6.31 -18.32 -1.56
CA ILE A 303 5.64 -18.53 -0.26
C ILE A 303 4.53 -19.57 -0.40
N ASP A 304 3.72 -19.48 -1.46
CA ASP A 304 2.64 -20.45 -1.74
C ASP A 304 3.20 -21.88 -1.94
N ASP A 305 4.36 -22.03 -2.60
CA ASP A 305 5.02 -23.31 -2.82
C ASP A 305 5.58 -23.89 -1.53
N ILE A 306 6.14 -23.03 -0.66
CA ILE A 306 6.63 -23.42 0.67
C ILE A 306 5.46 -23.93 1.52
N TYR A 307 4.36 -23.19 1.60
CA TYR A 307 3.16 -23.60 2.34
C TYR A 307 2.59 -24.92 1.79
N ASN A 308 2.50 -25.05 0.48
CA ASN A 308 2.00 -26.26 -0.15
C ASN A 308 2.88 -27.48 0.19
N THR A 309 4.20 -27.29 0.19
CA THR A 309 5.15 -28.41 0.40
C THR A 309 5.30 -28.77 1.88
N LEU A 310 5.40 -27.75 2.78
CA LEU A 310 5.69 -27.97 4.20
C LEU A 310 4.45 -28.22 5.05
N LEU A 311 3.28 -27.70 4.65
CA LEU A 311 2.06 -27.80 5.44
C LEU A 311 0.97 -28.60 4.74
N TYR A 312 0.58 -28.19 3.52
CA TYR A 312 -0.59 -28.80 2.87
C TYR A 312 -0.36 -30.27 2.48
N LYS A 313 0.75 -30.60 1.81
CA LYS A 313 1.05 -31.99 1.40
C LYS A 313 1.19 -32.95 2.58
N PRO A 314 1.94 -32.62 3.67
CA PRO A 314 2.00 -33.47 4.85
C PRO A 314 0.65 -33.65 5.51
N PHE A 315 -0.14 -32.56 5.67
CA PHE A 315 -1.49 -32.63 6.24
C PHE A 315 -2.41 -33.55 5.43
N MET A 316 -2.42 -33.43 4.10
CA MET A 316 -3.20 -34.32 3.22
C MET A 316 -2.73 -35.76 3.27
N TRP A 317 -1.43 -36.00 3.46
CA TRP A 317 -0.88 -37.33 3.64
C TRP A 317 -1.37 -37.96 4.96
N PHE A 318 -1.29 -37.23 6.07
CA PHE A 318 -1.84 -37.68 7.36
C PHE A 318 -3.35 -37.94 7.29
N SER A 319 -4.11 -37.06 6.64
CA SER A 319 -5.55 -37.22 6.45
C SER A 319 -5.91 -38.54 5.72
N LYS A 320 -5.12 -38.89 4.69
CA LYS A 320 -5.28 -40.15 3.93
C LYS A 320 -4.92 -41.40 4.74
N LEU A 321 -4.05 -41.27 5.74
CA LEU A 321 -3.71 -42.39 6.64
C LEU A 321 -4.79 -42.59 7.73
N ALA A 322 -5.55 -41.54 8.03
CA ALA A 322 -6.61 -41.60 9.05
C ALA A 322 -8.00 -41.99 8.50
N SER A 323 -8.17 -41.98 7.18
CA SER A 323 -9.37 -42.44 6.47
C SER A 323 -9.26 -43.89 6.06
#